data_40420d33c9efc3921b38f286889feab7
#
_entry.id   40420d33c9efc3921b38f286889feab7
#
_cell.length_a   1.000
_cell.length_b   1.000
_cell.length_c   1.000
_cell.angle_alpha   90.00
_cell.angle_beta   90.00
_cell.angle_gamma   90.00
#
_symmetry.space_group_name_H-M   'P 1'
#
loop_
_entity.id
_entity.type
_entity.pdbx_description
1 polymer ?
#
loop_
_entity_poly.entity_id
_entity_poly.type
_entity_poly.pdbx_seq_one_letter_code
_entity_poly.pdbx_strand_id
1 'polypeptide(L)'
;LNDTGKATIISAQGTLFRGDSETDIRKALVEMDHIETIISLPANLFYATGIPACIIILNKNKPKDRENKILFVYAVNDFVKDKKRDKLDDKDIKKIVTAYTKFKNNDKYCYVADIKEIEKNKFNLNVQKYVDILEPEEVIDVQEAYDELSKHESEQKEIVMNVKSDLEELGIKT
;
A
#
# COMPACT_ATOMS: atom_id res chain seq x y z
N LEU A 1 20.16 -20.31 -7.71
CA LEU A 1 20.13 -20.73 -6.31
C LEU A 1 20.36 -22.25 -6.23
N ASN A 2 21.25 -22.69 -5.33
CA ASN A 2 21.34 -24.11 -4.97
C ASN A 2 20.12 -24.53 -4.13
N ASP A 3 20.03 -25.82 -3.76
CA ASP A 3 18.84 -26.39 -3.11
C ASP A 3 18.56 -25.83 -1.70
N THR A 4 19.56 -25.25 -1.04
CA THR A 4 19.42 -24.57 0.26
C THR A 4 19.49 -23.04 0.13
N GLY A 5 19.47 -22.52 -1.10
CA GLY A 5 19.76 -21.12 -1.38
C GLY A 5 18.60 -20.19 -1.04
N LYS A 6 18.96 -19.04 -0.47
CA LYS A 6 18.10 -17.87 -0.33
C LYS A 6 18.62 -16.71 -1.18
N ALA A 7 17.72 -15.89 -1.70
CA ALA A 7 18.06 -14.65 -2.37
C ALA A 7 17.10 -13.55 -1.97
N THR A 8 17.60 -12.33 -1.96
CA THR A 8 16.79 -11.13 -1.75
C THR A 8 16.96 -10.24 -2.96
N ILE A 9 15.84 -9.85 -3.56
CA ILE A 9 15.78 -9.02 -4.76
C ILE A 9 15.03 -7.74 -4.42
N ILE A 10 15.61 -6.60 -4.74
CA ILE A 10 14.92 -5.31 -4.71
C ILE A 10 14.44 -5.03 -6.13
N SER A 11 13.15 -4.73 -6.27
CA SER A 11 12.52 -4.44 -7.56
C SER A 11 11.52 -3.30 -7.45
N ALA A 12 11.13 -2.74 -8.59
CA ALA A 12 10.01 -1.81 -8.64
C ALA A 12 8.71 -2.55 -8.28
N GLN A 13 7.82 -1.92 -7.52
CA GLN A 13 6.56 -2.52 -7.06
C GLN A 13 5.70 -3.03 -8.24
N GLY A 14 5.79 -2.41 -9.41
CA GLY A 14 5.08 -2.83 -10.62
C GLY A 14 5.33 -4.29 -11.03
N THR A 15 6.51 -4.85 -10.76
CA THR A 15 6.82 -6.26 -11.08
C THR A 15 5.91 -7.26 -10.37
N LEU A 16 5.24 -6.85 -9.30
CA LEU A 16 4.33 -7.70 -8.53
C LEU A 16 2.97 -7.91 -9.22
N PHE A 17 2.59 -7.04 -10.16
CA PHE A 17 1.24 -7.06 -10.75
C PHE A 17 1.15 -6.75 -12.24
N ARG A 18 2.25 -6.34 -12.91
CA ARG A 18 2.23 -6.13 -14.36
C ARG A 18 1.88 -7.42 -15.09
N GLY A 19 1.24 -7.27 -16.26
CA GLY A 19 0.81 -8.37 -17.12
C GLY A 19 1.93 -9.02 -17.93
N ASP A 20 1.51 -9.80 -18.95
CA ASP A 20 2.35 -10.45 -19.95
C ASP A 20 3.42 -11.41 -19.37
N SER A 21 4.62 -11.39 -19.90
CA SER A 21 5.73 -12.28 -19.50
C SER A 21 6.09 -12.22 -18.02
N GLU A 22 5.86 -11.09 -17.36
CA GLU A 22 6.09 -10.97 -15.90
C GLU A 22 5.09 -11.83 -15.11
N THR A 23 3.87 -12.03 -15.61
CA THR A 23 2.89 -12.93 -14.99
C THR A 23 3.35 -14.38 -15.01
N ASP A 24 3.90 -14.84 -16.13
CA ASP A 24 4.37 -16.22 -16.26
C ASP A 24 5.53 -16.49 -15.32
N ILE A 25 6.44 -15.53 -15.16
CA ILE A 25 7.56 -15.64 -14.22
C ILE A 25 7.05 -15.71 -12.77
N ARG A 26 6.10 -14.84 -12.39
CA ARG A 26 5.51 -14.87 -11.04
C ARG A 26 4.81 -16.19 -10.77
N LYS A 27 4.00 -16.64 -11.74
CA LYS A 27 3.30 -17.93 -11.67
C LYS A 27 4.27 -19.05 -11.41
N ALA A 28 5.32 -19.19 -12.23
CA ALA A 28 6.32 -20.23 -12.06
C ALA A 28 6.99 -20.19 -10.68
N LEU A 29 7.37 -19.01 -10.19
CA LEU A 29 8.00 -18.85 -8.87
C LEU A 29 7.06 -19.21 -7.71
N VAL A 30 5.76 -18.92 -7.84
CA VAL A 30 4.74 -19.26 -6.84
C VAL A 30 4.46 -20.76 -6.86
N GLU A 31 4.24 -21.37 -8.05
CA GLU A 31 3.98 -22.81 -8.22
C GLU A 31 5.16 -23.68 -7.75
N MET A 32 6.40 -23.18 -7.91
CA MET A 32 7.60 -23.84 -7.37
C MET A 32 7.80 -23.59 -5.86
N ASP A 33 6.92 -22.86 -5.22
CA ASP A 33 7.01 -22.47 -3.81
C ASP A 33 8.33 -21.77 -3.43
N HIS A 34 8.89 -20.97 -4.34
CA HIS A 34 10.17 -20.31 -4.13
C HIS A 34 10.08 -18.94 -3.47
N ILE A 35 8.94 -18.26 -3.53
CA ILE A 35 8.76 -16.96 -2.90
C ILE A 35 8.36 -17.16 -1.43
N GLU A 36 9.20 -16.70 -0.50
CA GLU A 36 8.93 -16.78 0.94
C GLU A 36 8.22 -15.52 1.46
N THR A 37 8.68 -14.34 1.04
CA THR A 37 8.14 -13.06 1.57
C THR A 37 8.23 -11.97 0.52
N ILE A 38 7.22 -11.09 0.52
CA ILE A 38 7.17 -9.86 -0.28
C ILE A 38 6.94 -8.69 0.68
N ILE A 39 7.80 -7.68 0.60
CA ILE A 39 7.76 -6.50 1.46
C ILE A 39 7.62 -5.28 0.56
N SER A 40 6.52 -4.53 0.69
CA SER A 40 6.36 -3.22 0.06
C SER A 40 7.07 -2.17 0.89
N LEU A 41 7.91 -1.38 0.25
CA LEU A 41 8.70 -0.31 0.86
C LEU A 41 8.10 1.07 0.55
N PRO A 42 8.43 2.10 1.35
CA PRO A 42 8.09 3.48 1.06
C PRO A 42 8.61 3.96 -0.30
N ALA A 43 7.93 4.96 -0.87
CA ALA A 43 8.45 5.71 -2.00
C ALA A 43 9.70 6.53 -1.58
N ASN A 44 10.41 7.07 -2.56
CA ASN A 44 11.56 7.97 -2.34
C ASN A 44 12.72 7.41 -1.48
N LEU A 45 12.83 6.09 -1.29
CA LEU A 45 13.96 5.48 -0.56
C LEU A 45 15.25 5.44 -1.38
N PHE A 46 15.14 5.36 -2.70
CA PHE A 46 16.29 5.17 -3.60
C PHE A 46 16.65 6.45 -4.33
N TYR A 47 17.95 6.62 -4.65
CA TYR A 47 18.41 7.78 -5.40
C TYR A 47 17.78 7.85 -6.80
N ALA A 48 17.52 9.06 -7.25
CA ALA A 48 17.03 9.38 -8.59
C ALA A 48 15.67 8.77 -8.98
N THR A 49 14.91 8.21 -8.03
CA THR A 49 13.57 7.69 -8.29
C THR A 49 12.64 7.87 -7.11
N GLY A 50 11.42 8.37 -7.38
CA GLY A 50 10.32 8.39 -6.42
C GLY A 50 9.44 7.15 -6.46
N ILE A 51 9.78 6.14 -7.29
CA ILE A 51 8.96 4.95 -7.48
C ILE A 51 9.06 4.05 -6.25
N PRO A 52 7.93 3.60 -5.67
CA PRO A 52 7.97 2.64 -4.56
C PRO A 52 8.60 1.33 -5.02
N ALA A 53 9.46 0.78 -4.16
CA ALA A 53 10.11 -0.50 -4.39
C ALA A 53 9.50 -1.60 -3.51
N CYS A 54 9.84 -2.83 -3.85
CA CYS A 54 9.56 -3.99 -3.02
C CYS A 54 10.80 -4.85 -2.84
N ILE A 55 10.82 -5.60 -1.75
CA ILE A 55 11.79 -6.67 -1.52
C ILE A 55 11.08 -8.00 -1.74
N ILE A 56 11.65 -8.85 -2.58
CA ILE A 56 11.20 -10.23 -2.82
C ILE A 56 12.25 -11.16 -2.22
N ILE A 57 11.86 -11.97 -1.25
CA ILE A 57 12.72 -12.97 -0.62
C ILE A 57 12.37 -14.32 -1.21
N LEU A 58 13.35 -14.90 -1.90
CA LEU A 58 13.30 -16.26 -2.46
C LEU A 58 13.98 -17.23 -1.51
N ASN A 59 13.37 -18.38 -1.28
CA ASN A 59 13.89 -19.45 -0.45
C ASN A 59 13.48 -20.81 -1.04
N LYS A 60 14.45 -21.57 -1.52
CA LYS A 60 14.21 -22.94 -2.05
C LYS A 60 14.02 -23.98 -0.96
N ASN A 61 14.41 -23.69 0.26
CA ASN A 61 14.29 -24.62 1.39
C ASN A 61 13.52 -23.94 2.53
N LYS A 62 12.25 -23.69 2.30
CA LYS A 62 11.36 -23.12 3.33
C LYS A 62 11.21 -24.08 4.51
N PRO A 63 11.10 -23.57 5.75
CA PRO A 63 10.64 -24.37 6.88
C PRO A 63 9.22 -24.90 6.62
N LYS A 64 8.91 -26.08 7.16
CA LYS A 64 7.61 -26.75 6.95
C LYS A 64 6.38 -25.91 7.27
N ASP A 65 6.46 -25.05 8.26
CA ASP A 65 5.39 -24.14 8.65
C ASP A 65 5.16 -22.98 7.66
N ARG A 66 6.11 -22.78 6.73
CA ARG A 66 6.06 -21.74 5.66
C ARG A 66 5.86 -22.31 4.27
N GLU A 67 5.86 -23.64 4.11
CA GLU A 67 5.61 -24.29 2.82
C GLU A 67 4.23 -23.91 2.28
N ASN A 68 4.14 -23.66 0.96
CA ASN A 68 2.94 -23.26 0.25
C ASN A 68 2.31 -21.94 0.77
N LYS A 69 3.10 -21.08 1.40
CA LYS A 69 2.67 -19.79 1.94
C LYS A 69 3.62 -18.68 1.54
N ILE A 70 3.08 -17.48 1.40
CA ILE A 70 3.85 -16.26 1.16
C ILE A 70 3.44 -15.22 2.20
N LEU A 71 4.42 -14.63 2.89
CA LEU A 71 4.19 -13.51 3.78
C LEU A 71 4.21 -12.21 2.99
N PHE A 72 3.15 -11.43 3.07
CA PHE A 72 3.06 -10.07 2.55
C PHE A 72 3.24 -9.07 3.70
N VAL A 73 4.16 -8.12 3.54
CA VAL A 73 4.45 -7.08 4.54
C VAL A 73 4.23 -5.71 3.92
N TYR A 74 3.40 -4.89 4.56
CA TYR A 74 3.11 -3.52 4.14
C TYR A 74 3.91 -2.52 4.99
N ALA A 75 5.12 -2.20 4.55
CA ALA A 75 6.01 -1.25 5.22
C ALA A 75 6.05 0.13 4.54
N VAL A 76 5.04 0.47 3.73
CA VAL A 76 5.00 1.71 2.94
C VAL A 76 5.00 2.97 3.81
N ASN A 77 4.47 2.87 5.02
CA ASN A 77 4.37 3.98 5.97
C ASN A 77 5.52 4.00 7.00
N ASP A 78 6.45 3.04 6.92
CA ASP A 78 7.56 2.93 7.86
C ASP A 78 8.76 3.70 7.30
N PHE A 79 8.84 5.00 7.55
CA PHE A 79 9.96 5.84 7.13
C PHE A 79 10.06 7.13 7.92
N VAL A 80 11.25 7.70 7.90
CA VAL A 80 11.54 9.05 8.38
C VAL A 80 11.82 9.96 7.19
N LYS A 81 11.10 11.09 7.12
CA LYS A 81 11.34 12.10 6.08
C LYS A 81 12.72 12.74 6.24
N ASP A 82 13.47 12.81 5.15
CA ASP A 82 14.71 13.56 5.07
C ASP A 82 14.68 14.49 3.84
N LYS A 83 15.48 15.55 3.87
CA LYS A 83 15.49 16.64 2.86
C LYS A 83 15.73 16.16 1.42
N LYS A 84 16.46 15.05 1.24
CA LYS A 84 16.83 14.53 -0.08
C LYS A 84 16.09 13.25 -0.46
N ARG A 85 15.74 12.41 0.50
CA ARG A 85 15.05 11.13 0.32
C ARG A 85 14.56 10.60 1.67
N ASP A 86 13.53 9.81 1.65
CA ASP A 86 13.04 9.13 2.84
C ASP A 86 14.04 8.03 3.27
N LYS A 87 14.05 7.69 4.55
CA LYS A 87 14.96 6.70 5.14
C LYS A 87 14.18 5.75 6.05
N LEU A 88 14.61 4.49 6.06
CA LEU A 88 14.23 3.56 7.13
C LEU A 88 15.16 3.78 8.31
N ASP A 89 14.62 3.97 9.49
CA ASP A 89 15.39 3.98 10.72
C ASP A 89 15.52 2.57 11.33
N ASP A 90 16.30 2.43 12.39
CA ASP A 90 16.49 1.14 13.05
C ASP A 90 15.20 0.54 13.60
N LYS A 91 14.22 1.37 13.95
CA LYS A 91 12.91 0.96 14.44
C LYS A 91 12.09 0.36 13.31
N ASP A 92 12.08 1.00 12.14
CA ASP A 92 11.38 0.52 10.96
C ASP A 92 11.97 -0.81 10.48
N ILE A 93 13.30 -0.89 10.42
CA ILE A 93 14.02 -2.13 10.07
C ILE A 93 13.69 -3.25 11.05
N LYS A 94 13.71 -2.98 12.36
CA LYS A 94 13.37 -3.97 13.39
C LYS A 94 11.92 -4.45 13.26
N LYS A 95 10.99 -3.58 12.92
CA LYS A 95 9.57 -3.91 12.71
C LYS A 95 9.43 -4.87 11.52
N ILE A 96 10.05 -4.56 10.37
CA ILE A 96 10.06 -5.41 9.18
C ILE A 96 10.69 -6.78 9.49
N VAL A 97 11.87 -6.80 10.11
CA VAL A 97 12.56 -8.05 10.49
C VAL A 97 11.73 -8.88 11.47
N THR A 98 11.05 -8.23 12.41
CA THR A 98 10.16 -8.91 13.37
C THR A 98 8.98 -9.58 12.66
N ALA A 99 8.35 -8.90 11.69
CA ALA A 99 7.27 -9.46 10.88
C ALA A 99 7.75 -10.68 10.07
N TYR A 100 8.90 -10.57 9.41
CA TYR A 100 9.52 -11.67 8.66
C TYR A 100 9.84 -12.88 9.56
N THR A 101 10.39 -12.62 10.74
CA THR A 101 10.79 -13.68 11.67
C THR A 101 9.60 -14.41 12.28
N LYS A 102 8.59 -13.65 12.70
CA LYS A 102 7.36 -14.21 13.30
C LYS A 102 6.50 -14.96 12.28
N PHE A 103 6.49 -14.55 11.03
CA PHE A 103 5.73 -15.14 9.93
C PHE A 103 4.25 -15.39 10.30
N LYS A 104 3.57 -14.37 10.80
CA LYS A 104 2.17 -14.43 11.28
C LYS A 104 1.42 -13.20 10.80
N ASN A 105 0.09 -13.35 10.71
CA ASN A 105 -0.79 -12.22 10.43
C ASN A 105 -0.67 -11.16 11.52
N ASN A 106 -0.68 -9.91 11.11
CA ASN A 106 -0.78 -8.75 11.98
C ASN A 106 -1.59 -7.68 11.23
N ASP A 107 -2.69 -7.26 11.83
CA ASP A 107 -3.66 -6.34 11.23
C ASP A 107 -2.99 -5.11 10.65
N LYS A 108 -3.39 -4.74 9.42
CA LYS A 108 -2.90 -3.59 8.66
C LYS A 108 -1.38 -3.58 8.37
N TYR A 109 -0.66 -4.64 8.71
CA TYR A 109 0.80 -4.67 8.53
C TYR A 109 1.32 -5.87 7.76
N CYS A 110 0.91 -7.08 8.09
CA CYS A 110 1.32 -8.26 7.36
C CYS A 110 0.28 -9.37 7.34
N TYR A 111 0.29 -10.13 6.24
CA TYR A 111 -0.64 -11.21 5.98
C TYR A 111 0.08 -12.40 5.37
N VAL A 112 -0.26 -13.61 5.82
CA VAL A 112 0.24 -14.88 5.29
C VAL A 112 -0.81 -15.46 4.38
N ALA A 113 -0.57 -15.45 3.08
CA ALA A 113 -1.46 -16.03 2.08
C ALA A 113 -1.04 -17.43 1.70
N ASP A 114 -2.00 -18.33 1.51
CA ASP A 114 -1.77 -19.63 0.89
C ASP A 114 -1.66 -19.51 -0.64
N ILE A 115 -0.89 -20.39 -1.27
CA ILE A 115 -0.73 -20.41 -2.74
C ILE A 115 -2.09 -20.46 -3.46
N LYS A 116 -3.06 -21.21 -2.94
CA LYS A 116 -4.43 -21.28 -3.51
C LYS A 116 -5.14 -19.92 -3.55
N GLU A 117 -4.91 -19.07 -2.57
CA GLU A 117 -5.43 -17.72 -2.56
C GLU A 117 -4.74 -16.85 -3.62
N ILE A 118 -3.44 -17.02 -3.79
CA ILE A 118 -2.65 -16.31 -4.80
C ILE A 118 -3.08 -16.72 -6.22
N GLU A 119 -3.37 -17.98 -6.44
CA GLU A 119 -3.94 -18.51 -7.70
C GLU A 119 -5.30 -17.85 -8.01
N LYS A 120 -6.20 -17.77 -7.03
CA LYS A 120 -7.50 -17.07 -7.18
C LYS A 120 -7.31 -15.61 -7.55
N ASN A 121 -6.26 -14.97 -7.05
CA ASN A 121 -5.87 -13.61 -7.37
C ASN A 121 -5.07 -13.50 -8.69
N LYS A 122 -5.05 -14.56 -9.52
CA LYS A 122 -4.36 -14.61 -10.83
C LYS A 122 -2.86 -14.29 -10.71
N PHE A 123 -2.20 -14.82 -9.69
CA PHE A 123 -0.79 -14.60 -9.39
C PHE A 123 -0.40 -13.11 -9.27
N ASN A 124 -1.35 -12.28 -8.91
CA ASN A 124 -1.09 -10.87 -8.59
C ASN A 124 -0.53 -10.83 -7.16
N LEU A 125 0.71 -10.36 -7.03
CA LEU A 125 1.45 -10.32 -5.76
C LEU A 125 1.47 -8.92 -5.14
N ASN A 126 0.58 -8.01 -5.57
CA ASN A 126 0.47 -6.68 -4.95
C ASN A 126 0.06 -6.82 -3.48
N VAL A 127 0.92 -6.34 -2.58
CA VAL A 127 0.75 -6.46 -1.12
C VAL A 127 -0.60 -5.89 -0.65
N GLN A 128 -1.07 -4.82 -1.26
CA GLN A 128 -2.36 -4.18 -0.93
C GLN A 128 -3.61 -5.07 -1.18
N LYS A 129 -3.46 -6.17 -1.93
CA LYS A 129 -4.55 -7.14 -2.10
C LYS A 129 -4.69 -8.14 -0.95
N TYR A 130 -3.66 -8.25 -0.14
CA TYR A 130 -3.58 -9.24 0.93
C TYR A 130 -3.59 -8.60 2.31
N VAL A 131 -2.94 -7.46 2.46
CA VAL A 131 -2.95 -6.71 3.72
C VAL A 131 -4.09 -5.71 3.67
N ASP A 132 -5.06 -5.83 4.58
CA ASP A 132 -6.14 -4.86 4.72
C ASP A 132 -5.60 -3.58 5.35
N ILE A 133 -5.36 -2.59 4.50
CA ILE A 133 -4.83 -1.28 4.88
C ILE A 133 -5.93 -0.23 5.04
N LEU A 134 -7.18 -0.58 4.70
CA LEU A 134 -8.29 0.36 4.80
C LEU A 134 -8.54 0.71 6.27
N GLU A 135 -8.60 1.99 6.54
CA GLU A 135 -9.22 2.44 7.79
C GLU A 135 -10.73 2.15 7.70
N PRO A 136 -11.39 1.79 8.81
CA PRO A 136 -12.84 1.71 8.80
C PRO A 136 -13.36 3.03 8.22
N GLU A 137 -14.17 2.96 7.19
CA GLU A 137 -14.85 4.15 6.68
C GLU A 137 -15.59 4.79 7.86
N GLU A 138 -15.34 6.07 8.11
CA GLU A 138 -16.16 6.82 9.03
C GLU A 138 -17.61 6.73 8.51
N VAL A 139 -18.50 6.24 9.34
CA VAL A 139 -19.92 6.19 9.01
C VAL A 139 -20.38 7.64 8.95
N ILE A 140 -20.36 8.22 7.77
CA ILE A 140 -20.87 9.58 7.54
C ILE A 140 -22.39 9.47 7.67
N ASP A 141 -22.95 10.15 8.66
CA ASP A 141 -24.39 10.34 8.73
C ASP A 141 -24.80 11.23 7.55
N VAL A 142 -25.47 10.61 6.59
CA VAL A 142 -25.90 11.28 5.35
C VAL A 142 -26.83 12.47 5.67
N GLN A 143 -27.64 12.36 6.73
CA GLN A 143 -28.54 13.45 7.14
C GLN A 143 -27.75 14.64 7.69
N GLU A 144 -26.75 14.39 8.54
CA GLU A 144 -25.90 15.42 9.09
C GLU A 144 -25.10 16.14 8.00
N ALA A 145 -24.52 15.39 7.06
CA ALA A 145 -23.81 15.95 5.90
C ALA A 145 -24.74 16.78 5.00
N TYR A 146 -25.99 16.37 4.82
CA TYR A 146 -26.98 17.13 4.06
C TYR A 146 -27.39 18.41 4.76
N ASP A 147 -27.56 18.37 6.08
CA ASP A 147 -27.93 19.54 6.89
C ASP A 147 -26.78 20.58 6.89
N GLU A 148 -25.52 20.12 6.98
CA GLU A 148 -24.35 21.00 6.82
C GLU A 148 -24.28 21.64 5.43
N LEU A 149 -24.50 20.86 4.38
CA LEU A 149 -24.55 21.38 3.01
C LEU A 149 -25.63 22.46 2.86
N SER A 150 -26.84 22.19 3.34
CA SER A 150 -27.98 23.13 3.28
C SER A 150 -27.68 24.44 4.04
N LYS A 151 -26.97 24.35 5.16
CA LYS A 151 -26.52 25.51 5.92
C LYS A 151 -25.52 26.35 5.12
N HIS A 152 -24.52 25.73 4.54
CA HIS A 152 -23.52 26.41 3.71
C HIS A 152 -24.11 27.04 2.46
N GLU A 153 -25.08 26.39 1.81
CA GLU A 153 -25.81 26.99 0.69
C GLU A 153 -26.59 28.23 1.08
N SER A 154 -27.19 28.24 2.28
CA SER A 154 -27.91 29.37 2.80
C SER A 154 -26.97 30.55 3.12
N GLU A 155 -25.87 30.29 3.79
CA GLU A 155 -24.82 31.27 4.08
C GLU A 155 -24.24 31.86 2.78
N GLN A 156 -24.00 31.02 1.75
CA GLN A 156 -23.53 31.47 0.45
C GLN A 156 -24.52 32.42 -0.23
N LYS A 157 -25.83 32.11 -0.18
CA LYS A 157 -26.89 32.98 -0.75
C LYS A 157 -26.92 34.35 -0.06
N GLU A 158 -26.78 34.36 1.25
CA GLU A 158 -26.75 35.61 2.02
C GLU A 158 -25.51 36.47 1.64
N ILE A 159 -24.33 35.85 1.56
CA ILE A 159 -23.10 36.55 1.14
C ILE A 159 -23.26 37.11 -0.29
N VAL A 160 -23.82 36.33 -1.21
CA VAL A 160 -24.05 36.80 -2.59
C VAL A 160 -25.03 37.97 -2.65
N MET A 161 -26.08 37.93 -1.83
CA MET A 161 -27.04 39.06 -1.74
C MET A 161 -26.35 40.34 -1.21
N ASN A 162 -25.56 40.22 -0.16
CA ASN A 162 -24.82 41.33 0.42
C ASN A 162 -23.86 41.96 -0.59
N VAL A 163 -23.05 41.10 -1.27
CA VAL A 163 -22.13 41.56 -2.32
C VAL A 163 -22.87 42.29 -3.46
N LYS A 164 -24.05 41.78 -3.88
CA LYS A 164 -24.86 42.45 -4.91
C LYS A 164 -25.33 43.79 -4.46
N SER A 165 -25.84 43.91 -3.21
CA SER A 165 -26.26 45.18 -2.63
C SER A 165 -25.14 46.20 -2.61
N ASP A 166 -23.95 45.80 -2.16
CA ASP A 166 -22.75 46.64 -2.10
C ASP A 166 -22.32 47.10 -3.50
N LEU A 167 -22.41 46.23 -4.51
CA LEU A 167 -22.08 46.59 -5.89
C LEU A 167 -23.10 47.55 -6.50
N GLU A 168 -24.38 47.39 -6.18
CA GLU A 168 -25.44 48.34 -6.62
C GLU A 168 -25.24 49.72 -5.98
N GLU A 169 -24.85 49.79 -4.70
CA GLU A 169 -24.49 51.07 -4.03
C GLU A 169 -23.30 51.78 -4.70
N LEU A 170 -22.37 50.98 -5.24
CA LEU A 170 -21.20 51.50 -5.99
C LEU A 170 -21.54 51.85 -7.46
N GLY A 171 -22.80 51.69 -7.89
CA GLY A 171 -23.25 51.97 -9.26
C GLY A 171 -22.86 50.93 -10.28
N ILE A 172 -22.44 49.72 -9.86
CA ILE A 172 -22.10 48.61 -10.71
C ILE A 172 -23.37 47.77 -10.94
N LYS A 173 -23.78 47.62 -12.19
CA LYS A 173 -24.91 46.74 -12.54
C LYS A 173 -24.47 45.26 -12.51
N THR A 174 -25.10 44.45 -11.65
CA THR A 174 -24.86 42.99 -11.50
C THR A 174 -25.93 42.16 -12.22
#